data_a17678d790b8f2eee0f8e2fab332449e
#
_entry.id   a17678d790b8f2eee0f8e2fab332449e
#
_cell.length_a   1.000
_cell.length_b   1.000
_cell.length_c   1.000
_cell.angle_alpha   90.00
_cell.angle_beta   90.00
_cell.angle_gamma   90.00
#
_symmetry.space_group_name_H-M   'P 1'
#
loop_
_entity.id
_entity.type
_entity.pdbx_description
1 polymer ?
#
loop_
_entity_poly.entity_id
_entity_poly.type
_entity_poly.pdbx_seq_one_letter_code
_entity_poly.pdbx_strand_id
1 'polypeptide(L)'
;MSMVELPGLQDMIKGISQQRNLPESAVELALQEALLKGYERYRRTQEMNSQFDEEYFDNFNVQLDVEEEGFRVLAEKTIVEDVENADHQIGLKAVQEVAPEALAGDQVVLDVTPEKKEDFGRMAAIQTKQVLAQKLRDQQRRLIQEEFQDLEGSILNARVLRFERQSVIMAVSSGIGQPDTEAELLKRDQLPNDNYRANATFRVALKRVSEGSHRGPQLLVSRSDASLVVEMFSNEVPEIEDEVVRIVAVAREANPPSRSVGPRTKIAVDTLESDVDPVGACIGARGSRIQVVVNELRGEKIDVIRWSPDPSTYISNALSPARVDEVRLMDSEGRQAHVLVPEDQLSLAIGKEGQNVRLAARLTGWKIDIKDSAKYDYETEDAKVEEIAEKRRLAAEEAERLAAEEAAEIAEAEEWRAKARAAAAAKQLALEAEALGISVEELSAQRAEEAAAAAAAADLELEYEIPDDAEIRDAETDDAETNDGEAVENEVETDSVAKESAIAADMAEEPEQEMSAPTADNAADDAIEYAVEEAIAVAKAAETAEAADSDTTEEE
;
A
#
# COMPACT_ATOMS: atom_id res chain seq x y z
N MET A 1 -47.18 -3.20 -2.15
CA MET A 1 -45.77 -2.95 -2.51
C MET A 1 -45.17 -4.27 -2.95
N SER A 2 -44.64 -4.36 -4.14
CA SER A 2 -44.14 -5.62 -4.70
C SER A 2 -42.72 -5.87 -4.21
N MET A 3 -42.54 -6.78 -3.25
CA MET A 3 -41.23 -7.24 -2.79
C MET A 3 -40.89 -8.54 -3.52
N VAL A 4 -39.60 -8.75 -3.86
CA VAL A 4 -39.10 -10.03 -4.35
C VAL A 4 -38.64 -10.85 -3.14
N GLU A 5 -39.24 -12.01 -2.93
CA GLU A 5 -38.92 -12.86 -1.79
C GLU A 5 -37.63 -13.63 -2.02
N LEU A 6 -36.78 -13.68 -0.99
CA LEU A 6 -35.53 -14.44 -0.90
C LEU A 6 -35.56 -15.28 0.37
N PRO A 7 -36.22 -16.47 0.33
CA PRO A 7 -36.32 -17.31 1.52
C PRO A 7 -34.95 -17.74 2.04
N GLY A 8 -34.75 -17.67 3.35
CA GLY A 8 -33.48 -17.99 4.00
C GLY A 8 -32.42 -16.91 3.88
N LEU A 9 -32.75 -15.65 3.54
CA LEU A 9 -31.83 -14.53 3.36
C LEU A 9 -30.94 -14.32 4.59
N GLN A 10 -31.50 -14.36 5.80
CA GLN A 10 -30.77 -14.18 7.04
C GLN A 10 -29.73 -15.29 7.27
N ASP A 11 -30.12 -16.55 7.04
CA ASP A 11 -29.22 -17.68 7.21
C ASP A 11 -28.10 -17.67 6.16
N MET A 12 -28.40 -17.24 4.94
CA MET A 12 -27.43 -17.06 3.86
C MET A 12 -26.41 -15.97 4.23
N ILE A 13 -26.83 -14.80 4.71
CA ILE A 13 -25.93 -13.71 5.14
C ILE A 13 -25.03 -14.19 6.27
N LYS A 14 -25.58 -14.85 7.30
CA LYS A 14 -24.82 -15.40 8.41
C LYS A 14 -23.84 -16.50 7.97
N GLY A 15 -24.28 -17.39 7.10
CA GLY A 15 -23.44 -18.45 6.55
C GLY A 15 -22.25 -17.91 5.77
N ILE A 16 -22.47 -16.94 4.88
CA ILE A 16 -21.41 -16.29 4.12
C ILE A 16 -20.47 -15.49 5.05
N SER A 17 -21.03 -14.74 6.01
CA SER A 17 -20.27 -13.99 7.02
C SER A 17 -19.28 -14.90 7.76
N GLN A 18 -19.75 -16.03 8.27
CA GLN A 18 -18.91 -17.00 8.98
C GLN A 18 -17.89 -17.69 8.05
N GLN A 19 -18.30 -18.08 6.85
CA GLN A 19 -17.44 -18.80 5.91
C GLN A 19 -16.32 -17.91 5.34
N ARG A 20 -16.62 -16.64 5.07
CA ARG A 20 -15.67 -15.67 4.48
C ARG A 20 -15.00 -14.77 5.54
N ASN A 21 -15.36 -14.92 6.80
CA ASN A 21 -14.91 -14.07 7.90
C ASN A 21 -15.12 -12.59 7.61
N LEU A 22 -16.31 -12.23 7.15
CA LEU A 22 -16.73 -10.88 6.83
C LEU A 22 -17.79 -10.42 7.83
N PRO A 23 -17.87 -9.14 8.19
CA PRO A 23 -19.00 -8.61 8.96
C PRO A 23 -20.31 -8.75 8.15
N GLU A 24 -21.42 -9.03 8.80
CA GLU A 24 -22.73 -9.20 8.16
C GLU A 24 -23.11 -7.98 7.31
N SER A 25 -22.81 -6.78 7.78
CA SER A 25 -23.03 -5.53 7.03
C SER A 25 -22.27 -5.45 5.70
N ALA A 26 -21.06 -6.01 5.62
CA ALA A 26 -20.30 -6.05 4.37
C ALA A 26 -20.90 -7.07 3.38
N VAL A 27 -21.47 -8.16 3.88
CA VAL A 27 -22.18 -9.15 3.06
C VAL A 27 -23.48 -8.57 2.53
N GLU A 28 -24.26 -7.86 3.36
CA GLU A 28 -25.48 -7.16 2.96
C GLU A 28 -25.20 -6.13 1.87
N LEU A 29 -24.18 -5.31 2.03
CA LEU A 29 -23.78 -4.31 1.03
C LEU A 29 -23.39 -4.97 -0.29
N ALA A 30 -22.57 -6.02 -0.24
CA ALA A 30 -22.17 -6.77 -1.43
C ALA A 30 -23.39 -7.41 -2.14
N LEU A 31 -24.38 -7.88 -1.37
CA LEU A 31 -25.61 -8.44 -1.92
C LEU A 31 -26.48 -7.37 -2.57
N GLN A 32 -26.62 -6.19 -1.94
CA GLN A 32 -27.36 -5.05 -2.53
C GLN A 32 -26.75 -4.64 -3.87
N GLU A 33 -25.43 -4.47 -3.93
CA GLU A 33 -24.74 -4.12 -5.17
C GLU A 33 -24.88 -5.22 -6.25
N ALA A 34 -24.82 -6.49 -5.85
CA ALA A 34 -24.97 -7.60 -6.76
C ALA A 34 -26.40 -7.69 -7.34
N LEU A 35 -27.42 -7.45 -6.51
CA LEU A 35 -28.81 -7.41 -6.93
C LEU A 35 -29.07 -6.21 -7.86
N LEU A 36 -28.48 -5.05 -7.58
CA LEU A 36 -28.55 -3.88 -8.46
C LEU A 36 -27.96 -4.20 -9.84
N LYS A 37 -26.78 -4.83 -9.91
CA LYS A 37 -26.20 -5.30 -11.19
C LYS A 37 -27.08 -6.34 -11.90
N GLY A 38 -27.76 -7.19 -11.13
CA GLY A 38 -28.77 -8.10 -11.66
C GLY A 38 -29.95 -7.35 -12.30
N TYR A 39 -30.44 -6.29 -11.63
CA TYR A 39 -31.49 -5.41 -12.14
C TYR A 39 -31.07 -4.66 -13.40
N GLU A 40 -29.87 -4.05 -13.42
CA GLU A 40 -29.32 -3.42 -14.62
C GLU A 40 -29.31 -4.37 -15.82
N ARG A 41 -28.88 -5.62 -15.62
CA ARG A 41 -28.84 -6.63 -16.67
C ARG A 41 -30.25 -6.99 -17.17
N TYR A 42 -31.20 -7.10 -16.25
CA TYR A 42 -32.61 -7.34 -16.59
C TYR A 42 -33.17 -6.20 -17.43
N ARG A 43 -32.97 -4.93 -17.03
CA ARG A 43 -33.43 -3.75 -17.78
C ARG A 43 -32.78 -3.66 -19.18
N ARG A 44 -31.48 -3.88 -19.28
CA ARG A 44 -30.76 -3.92 -20.58
C ARG A 44 -31.29 -5.03 -21.51
N THR A 45 -31.86 -6.11 -20.99
CA THR A 45 -32.42 -7.18 -21.78
C THR A 45 -33.84 -6.86 -22.21
N GLN A 46 -34.62 -6.15 -21.40
CA GLN A 46 -35.98 -5.74 -21.71
C GLN A 46 -36.02 -4.66 -22.83
N GLU A 47 -35.06 -3.75 -22.79
CA GLU A 47 -34.98 -2.60 -23.70
C GLU A 47 -33.75 -2.70 -24.61
N MET A 48 -33.75 -3.61 -25.57
CA MET A 48 -32.62 -3.86 -26.49
C MET A 48 -32.23 -2.66 -27.35
N ASN A 49 -33.04 -1.64 -27.48
CA ASN A 49 -32.79 -0.46 -28.31
C ASN A 49 -32.40 0.79 -27.51
N SER A 50 -32.39 0.75 -26.18
CA SER A 50 -32.00 1.89 -25.35
C SER A 50 -30.51 1.92 -25.14
N GLN A 51 -29.88 3.08 -25.36
CA GLN A 51 -28.47 3.32 -24.98
C GLN A 51 -28.47 3.66 -23.49
N PHE A 52 -27.97 2.74 -22.68
CA PHE A 52 -27.73 2.95 -21.26
C PHE A 52 -26.26 3.28 -21.07
N ASP A 53 -25.94 4.49 -20.61
CA ASP A 53 -24.63 4.90 -20.20
C ASP A 53 -24.20 4.20 -18.89
N GLU A 54 -22.94 4.31 -18.50
CA GLU A 54 -22.43 3.69 -17.25
C GLU A 54 -23.13 4.27 -16.02
N GLU A 55 -23.40 5.57 -16.00
CA GLU A 55 -24.05 6.32 -14.91
C GLU A 55 -25.59 6.24 -14.94
N TYR A 56 -26.18 5.56 -15.94
CA TYR A 56 -27.63 5.52 -16.12
C TYR A 56 -28.37 4.91 -14.93
N PHE A 57 -27.78 3.96 -14.25
CA PHE A 57 -28.39 3.26 -13.13
C PHE A 57 -27.99 3.80 -11.75
N ASP A 58 -27.29 4.93 -11.67
CA ASP A 58 -26.82 5.52 -10.40
C ASP A 58 -27.96 6.03 -9.52
N ASN A 59 -29.14 6.30 -10.11
CA ASN A 59 -30.35 6.68 -9.40
C ASN A 59 -31.17 5.49 -8.86
N PHE A 60 -30.69 4.26 -9.09
CA PHE A 60 -31.33 3.06 -8.57
C PHE A 60 -30.59 2.51 -7.37
N ASN A 61 -31.33 2.03 -6.39
CA ASN A 61 -30.80 1.40 -5.19
C ASN A 61 -31.61 0.14 -4.84
N VAL A 62 -30.99 -0.82 -4.17
CA VAL A 62 -31.64 -2.01 -3.67
C VAL A 62 -31.74 -1.94 -2.16
N GLN A 63 -32.94 -2.03 -1.64
CA GLN A 63 -33.21 -2.15 -0.21
C GLN A 63 -33.47 -3.60 0.15
N LEU A 64 -32.61 -4.18 0.99
CA LEU A 64 -32.84 -5.51 1.58
C LEU A 64 -33.73 -5.38 2.80
N ASP A 65 -34.68 -6.27 2.92
CA ASP A 65 -35.48 -6.47 4.11
C ASP A 65 -35.20 -7.87 4.67
N VAL A 66 -34.33 -7.91 5.68
CA VAL A 66 -33.88 -9.17 6.28
C VAL A 66 -35.00 -9.81 7.12
N GLU A 67 -35.93 -9.00 7.68
CA GLU A 67 -37.04 -9.49 8.48
C GLU A 67 -38.17 -10.11 7.61
N GLU A 68 -38.44 -9.46 6.48
CA GLU A 68 -39.43 -9.93 5.50
C GLU A 68 -38.83 -10.89 4.45
N GLU A 69 -37.54 -11.26 4.62
CA GLU A 69 -36.77 -12.14 3.73
C GLU A 69 -36.91 -11.78 2.24
N GLY A 70 -36.67 -10.52 1.90
CA GLY A 70 -36.81 -10.06 0.55
C GLY A 70 -36.05 -8.79 0.20
N PHE A 71 -36.25 -8.29 -1.00
CA PHE A 71 -35.67 -7.03 -1.43
C PHE A 71 -36.62 -6.25 -2.34
N ARG A 72 -36.36 -4.92 -2.41
CA ARG A 72 -37.04 -3.98 -3.29
C ARG A 72 -36.00 -3.20 -4.08
N VAL A 73 -36.36 -2.85 -5.30
CA VAL A 73 -35.58 -1.93 -6.12
C VAL A 73 -36.22 -0.55 -6.05
N LEU A 74 -35.48 0.41 -5.56
CA LEU A 74 -35.91 1.79 -5.43
C LEU A 74 -35.21 2.65 -6.49
N ALA A 75 -35.93 3.63 -7.04
CA ALA A 75 -35.37 4.63 -7.94
C ALA A 75 -35.63 6.04 -7.40
N GLU A 76 -34.60 6.86 -7.37
CA GLU A 76 -34.70 8.29 -7.12
C GLU A 76 -35.11 8.98 -8.41
N LYS A 77 -36.31 9.58 -8.44
CA LYS A 77 -36.83 10.25 -9.62
C LYS A 77 -37.08 11.72 -9.34
N THR A 78 -36.77 12.56 -10.32
CA THR A 78 -37.07 13.99 -10.26
C THR A 78 -38.50 14.25 -10.74
N ILE A 79 -39.24 15.09 -10.01
CA ILE A 79 -40.61 15.48 -10.38
C ILE A 79 -40.55 16.53 -11.49
N VAL A 80 -41.19 16.27 -12.61
CA VAL A 80 -41.23 17.19 -13.76
C VAL A 80 -42.67 17.37 -14.27
N GLU A 81 -42.95 18.43 -14.99
CA GLU A 81 -44.25 18.64 -15.59
C GLU A 81 -44.50 17.69 -16.77
N ASP A 82 -43.49 17.54 -17.67
CA ASP A 82 -43.48 16.63 -18.80
C ASP A 82 -42.36 15.62 -18.68
N VAL A 83 -42.70 14.32 -18.71
CA VAL A 83 -41.75 13.21 -18.53
C VAL A 83 -41.08 12.88 -19.85
N GLU A 84 -39.78 13.08 -19.94
CA GLU A 84 -38.95 12.67 -21.09
C GLU A 84 -38.36 11.26 -20.88
N ASN A 85 -37.94 10.94 -19.66
CA ASN A 85 -37.36 9.64 -19.29
C ASN A 85 -38.10 9.09 -18.05
N ALA A 86 -38.88 8.03 -18.24
CA ALA A 86 -39.68 7.40 -17.18
C ALA A 86 -38.82 6.74 -16.09
N ASP A 87 -37.55 6.42 -16.33
CA ASP A 87 -36.64 5.83 -15.33
C ASP A 87 -36.10 6.86 -14.35
N HIS A 88 -35.88 8.11 -14.80
CA HIS A 88 -35.31 9.20 -13.98
C HIS A 88 -36.33 10.25 -13.55
N GLN A 89 -37.49 10.30 -14.20
CA GLN A 89 -38.47 11.35 -14.02
C GLN A 89 -39.88 10.80 -13.73
N ILE A 90 -40.67 11.58 -13.00
CA ILE A 90 -42.07 11.31 -12.74
C ILE A 90 -42.89 12.58 -12.90
N GLY A 91 -44.08 12.45 -13.48
CA GLY A 91 -44.99 13.56 -13.70
C GLY A 91 -45.58 14.13 -12.40
N LEU A 92 -45.56 15.46 -12.25
CA LEU A 92 -46.08 16.19 -11.09
C LEU A 92 -47.49 15.76 -10.71
N LYS A 93 -48.37 15.53 -11.67
CA LYS A 93 -49.76 15.13 -11.41
C LYS A 93 -49.88 13.79 -10.72
N ALA A 94 -49.04 12.83 -11.07
CA ALA A 94 -49.04 11.49 -10.46
C ALA A 94 -48.54 11.53 -9.01
N VAL A 95 -47.56 12.42 -8.71
CA VAL A 95 -47.05 12.57 -7.35
C VAL A 95 -48.02 13.34 -6.46
N GLN A 96 -48.68 14.37 -6.98
CA GLN A 96 -49.66 15.18 -6.24
C GLN A 96 -50.92 14.41 -5.82
N GLU A 97 -51.22 13.27 -6.45
CA GLU A 97 -52.31 12.38 -5.99
C GLU A 97 -52.00 11.74 -4.62
N VAL A 98 -50.69 11.54 -4.33
CA VAL A 98 -50.20 10.91 -3.08
C VAL A 98 -49.63 11.95 -2.13
N ALA A 99 -48.91 12.94 -2.65
CA ALA A 99 -48.26 14.02 -1.89
C ALA A 99 -48.66 15.38 -2.50
N PRO A 100 -49.74 16.03 -2.05
CA PRO A 100 -50.27 17.27 -2.60
C PRO A 100 -49.34 18.46 -2.53
N GLU A 101 -48.33 18.44 -1.64
CA GLU A 101 -47.37 19.50 -1.41
C GLU A 101 -46.11 19.42 -2.32
N ALA A 102 -46.01 18.36 -3.17
CA ALA A 102 -44.85 18.16 -4.02
C ALA A 102 -44.75 19.21 -5.12
N LEU A 103 -43.53 19.69 -5.38
CA LEU A 103 -43.21 20.70 -6.39
C LEU A 103 -42.36 20.10 -7.52
N ALA A 104 -42.46 20.71 -8.70
CA ALA A 104 -41.57 20.36 -9.80
C ALA A 104 -40.12 20.70 -9.44
N GLY A 105 -39.21 19.74 -9.64
CA GLY A 105 -37.80 19.82 -9.24
C GLY A 105 -37.46 19.04 -7.96
N ASP A 106 -38.46 18.62 -7.17
CA ASP A 106 -38.24 17.77 -5.99
C ASP A 106 -37.84 16.35 -6.41
N GLN A 107 -37.10 15.65 -5.52
CA GLN A 107 -36.75 14.25 -5.71
C GLN A 107 -37.69 13.36 -4.88
N VAL A 108 -38.08 12.23 -5.46
CA VAL A 108 -38.94 11.23 -4.81
C VAL A 108 -38.37 9.84 -5.03
N VAL A 109 -38.39 9.04 -3.98
CA VAL A 109 -37.99 7.63 -4.02
C VAL A 109 -39.19 6.76 -4.32
N LEU A 110 -39.13 5.98 -5.37
CA LEU A 110 -40.22 5.11 -5.84
C LEU A 110 -39.79 3.65 -5.88
N ASP A 111 -40.72 2.77 -5.53
CA ASP A 111 -40.58 1.32 -5.71
C ASP A 111 -40.77 0.98 -7.19
N VAL A 112 -39.69 0.52 -7.84
CA VAL A 112 -39.66 0.13 -9.26
C VAL A 112 -39.40 -1.37 -9.42
N THR A 113 -39.68 -2.14 -8.38
CA THR A 113 -39.52 -3.60 -8.37
C THR A 113 -40.37 -4.23 -9.49
N PRO A 114 -39.79 -5.08 -10.35
CA PRO A 114 -40.51 -5.68 -11.48
C PRO A 114 -41.73 -6.50 -11.05
N GLU A 115 -42.87 -6.31 -11.73
CA GLU A 115 -44.09 -7.07 -11.49
C GLU A 115 -43.96 -8.55 -11.89
N LYS A 116 -43.17 -8.82 -12.95
CA LYS A 116 -42.89 -10.19 -13.42
C LYS A 116 -41.68 -10.77 -12.67
N LYS A 117 -41.96 -11.28 -11.48
CA LYS A 117 -40.95 -11.81 -10.55
C LYS A 117 -40.17 -12.99 -11.13
N GLU A 118 -40.79 -13.87 -11.91
CA GLU A 118 -40.17 -15.10 -12.46
C GLU A 118 -39.04 -14.81 -13.47
N ASP A 119 -39.26 -13.90 -14.43
CA ASP A 119 -38.28 -13.57 -15.45
C ASP A 119 -37.09 -12.79 -14.86
N PHE A 120 -37.39 -11.88 -13.93
CA PHE A 120 -36.38 -11.15 -13.19
C PHE A 120 -35.58 -12.09 -12.26
N GLY A 121 -36.24 -12.94 -11.48
CA GLY A 121 -35.63 -13.86 -10.54
C GLY A 121 -34.62 -14.80 -11.19
N ARG A 122 -34.96 -15.38 -12.36
CA ARG A 122 -34.05 -16.31 -13.06
C ARG A 122 -32.79 -15.64 -13.62
N MET A 123 -32.94 -14.47 -14.23
CA MET A 123 -31.79 -13.73 -14.79
C MET A 123 -30.95 -13.06 -13.70
N ALA A 124 -31.62 -12.46 -12.72
CA ALA A 124 -30.97 -11.85 -11.58
C ALA A 124 -30.14 -12.86 -10.79
N ALA A 125 -30.67 -14.07 -10.53
CA ALA A 125 -29.97 -15.09 -9.75
C ALA A 125 -28.61 -15.48 -10.34
N ILE A 126 -28.52 -15.70 -11.66
CA ILE A 126 -27.26 -16.07 -12.31
C ILE A 126 -26.24 -14.93 -12.25
N GLN A 127 -26.68 -13.72 -12.55
CA GLN A 127 -25.79 -12.55 -12.57
C GLN A 127 -25.38 -12.14 -11.15
N THR A 128 -26.35 -12.12 -10.23
CA THR A 128 -26.12 -11.80 -8.82
C THR A 128 -25.09 -12.73 -8.19
N LYS A 129 -25.17 -14.04 -8.44
CA LYS A 129 -24.19 -15.02 -7.97
C LYS A 129 -22.76 -14.65 -8.38
N GLN A 130 -22.53 -14.37 -9.66
CA GLN A 130 -21.19 -14.05 -10.17
C GLN A 130 -20.66 -12.72 -9.60
N VAL A 131 -21.53 -11.69 -9.57
CA VAL A 131 -21.17 -10.37 -9.05
C VAL A 131 -20.98 -10.41 -7.54
N LEU A 132 -21.86 -11.13 -6.81
CA LEU A 132 -21.73 -11.31 -5.37
C LEU A 132 -20.41 -11.98 -5.01
N ALA A 133 -20.04 -13.08 -5.67
CA ALA A 133 -18.77 -13.75 -5.44
C ALA A 133 -17.57 -12.82 -5.69
N GLN A 134 -17.65 -11.98 -6.72
CA GLN A 134 -16.61 -10.97 -6.99
C GLN A 134 -16.57 -9.89 -5.89
N LYS A 135 -17.73 -9.32 -5.52
CA LYS A 135 -17.81 -8.27 -4.50
C LYS A 135 -17.37 -8.74 -3.12
N LEU A 136 -17.73 -9.96 -2.74
CA LEU A 136 -17.26 -10.56 -1.49
C LEU A 136 -15.73 -10.75 -1.48
N ARG A 137 -15.13 -11.16 -2.60
CA ARG A 137 -13.67 -11.23 -2.72
C ARG A 137 -13.03 -9.83 -2.61
N ASP A 138 -13.61 -8.83 -3.25
CA ASP A 138 -13.11 -7.46 -3.21
C ASP A 138 -13.21 -6.88 -1.79
N GLN A 139 -14.30 -7.13 -1.07
CA GLN A 139 -14.45 -6.73 0.33
C GLN A 139 -13.47 -7.45 1.26
N GLN A 140 -13.31 -8.77 1.10
CA GLN A 140 -12.33 -9.54 1.86
C GLN A 140 -10.91 -9.01 1.65
N ARG A 141 -10.57 -8.64 0.40
CA ARG A 141 -9.27 -8.06 0.07
C ARG A 141 -9.05 -6.70 0.72
N ARG A 142 -10.06 -5.84 0.75
CA ARG A 142 -9.97 -4.54 1.42
C ARG A 142 -9.72 -4.71 2.92
N LEU A 143 -10.46 -5.60 3.58
CA LEU A 143 -10.27 -5.87 5.00
C LEU A 143 -8.86 -6.43 5.30
N ILE A 144 -8.37 -7.36 4.48
CA ILE A 144 -7.00 -7.88 4.62
C ILE A 144 -5.99 -6.75 4.42
N GLN A 145 -6.20 -5.86 3.46
CA GLN A 145 -5.32 -4.72 3.22
C GLN A 145 -5.32 -3.77 4.42
N GLU A 146 -6.48 -3.36 4.91
CA GLU A 146 -6.62 -2.48 6.08
C GLU A 146 -5.99 -3.10 7.34
N GLU A 147 -6.15 -4.40 7.54
CA GLU A 147 -5.62 -5.12 8.70
C GLU A 147 -4.09 -5.28 8.67
N PHE A 148 -3.50 -5.52 7.48
CA PHE A 148 -2.09 -5.87 7.36
C PHE A 148 -1.20 -4.75 6.82
N GLN A 149 -1.75 -3.64 6.32
CA GLN A 149 -0.97 -2.54 5.74
C GLN A 149 0.01 -1.95 6.73
N ASP A 150 -0.43 -1.68 7.96
CA ASP A 150 0.41 -1.13 9.04
C ASP A 150 1.41 -2.15 9.61
N LEU A 151 1.23 -3.42 9.27
CA LEU A 151 2.12 -4.51 9.67
C LEU A 151 3.20 -4.82 8.63
N GLU A 152 3.28 -4.09 7.51
CA GLU A 152 4.38 -4.27 6.55
C GLU A 152 5.74 -4.02 7.22
N GLY A 153 6.68 -4.93 6.98
CA GLY A 153 7.98 -4.93 7.63
C GLY A 153 8.04 -5.61 9.01
N SER A 154 6.90 -5.87 9.64
CA SER A 154 6.83 -6.57 10.93
C SER A 154 6.99 -8.08 10.80
N ILE A 155 7.21 -8.74 11.93
CA ILE A 155 7.38 -10.20 12.00
C ILE A 155 6.11 -10.86 12.51
N LEU A 156 5.61 -11.81 11.73
CA LEU A 156 4.40 -12.57 12.03
C LEU A 156 4.72 -14.05 12.26
N ASN A 157 3.88 -14.70 13.07
CA ASN A 157 3.91 -16.14 13.20
C ASN A 157 3.11 -16.77 12.06
N ALA A 158 3.72 -17.65 11.30
CA ALA A 158 3.15 -18.31 10.15
C ALA A 158 3.14 -19.82 10.31
N ARG A 159 2.03 -20.46 9.93
CA ARG A 159 1.86 -21.92 9.94
C ARG A 159 1.71 -22.41 8.50
N VAL A 160 2.50 -23.40 8.11
CA VAL A 160 2.45 -23.99 6.76
C VAL A 160 1.11 -24.70 6.53
N LEU A 161 0.39 -24.29 5.48
CA LEU A 161 -0.86 -24.92 5.04
C LEU A 161 -0.62 -25.95 3.94
N ARG A 162 -0.08 -25.49 2.82
CA ARG A 162 0.12 -26.30 1.61
C ARG A 162 1.35 -25.87 0.82
N PHE A 163 1.73 -26.72 -0.13
CA PHE A 163 2.84 -26.46 -1.05
C PHE A 163 2.29 -26.22 -2.45
N GLU A 164 2.79 -25.21 -3.10
CA GLU A 164 2.57 -24.94 -4.50
C GLU A 164 3.89 -25.11 -5.30
N ARG A 165 3.83 -25.10 -6.64
CA ARG A 165 5.02 -25.40 -7.48
C ARG A 165 6.25 -24.55 -7.15
N GLN A 166 6.06 -23.27 -6.83
CA GLN A 166 7.14 -22.31 -6.58
C GLN A 166 7.05 -21.58 -5.24
N SER A 167 6.07 -21.90 -4.42
CA SER A 167 5.81 -21.22 -3.15
C SER A 167 5.29 -22.17 -2.08
N VAL A 168 5.28 -21.68 -0.86
CA VAL A 168 4.66 -22.32 0.29
C VAL A 168 3.55 -21.37 0.75
N ILE A 169 2.33 -21.88 0.86
CA ILE A 169 1.22 -21.12 1.40
C ILE A 169 1.15 -21.33 2.90
N MET A 170 1.11 -20.23 3.61
CA MET A 170 1.15 -20.18 5.07
C MET A 170 -0.08 -19.45 5.60
N ALA A 171 -0.55 -19.85 6.76
CA ALA A 171 -1.53 -19.10 7.54
C ALA A 171 -0.80 -18.12 8.45
N VAL A 172 -1.13 -16.87 8.39
CA VAL A 172 -0.62 -15.80 9.25
C VAL A 172 -1.78 -15.10 9.95
N SER A 173 -1.54 -14.59 11.17
CA SER A 173 -2.53 -13.81 11.92
C SER A 173 -1.93 -12.46 12.28
N SER A 174 -2.73 -11.39 12.19
CA SER A 174 -2.36 -10.04 12.59
C SER A 174 -2.23 -9.88 14.11
N GLY A 175 -2.86 -10.77 14.89
CA GLY A 175 -2.85 -10.70 16.34
C GLY A 175 -3.54 -11.87 17.03
N ILE A 176 -3.51 -11.85 18.35
CA ILE A 176 -4.15 -12.89 19.17
C ILE A 176 -5.67 -12.83 19.01
N GLY A 177 -6.26 -13.93 18.52
CA GLY A 177 -7.71 -14.05 18.35
C GLY A 177 -8.21 -13.54 17.00
N GLN A 178 -7.34 -13.03 16.15
CA GLN A 178 -7.67 -12.71 14.77
C GLN A 178 -7.65 -13.96 13.89
N PRO A 179 -8.43 -13.99 12.81
CA PRO A 179 -8.49 -15.14 11.91
C PRO A 179 -7.18 -15.31 11.14
N ASP A 180 -6.88 -16.55 10.79
CA ASP A 180 -5.75 -16.88 9.93
C ASP A 180 -6.01 -16.38 8.49
N THR A 181 -5.05 -15.65 7.93
CA THR A 181 -5.07 -15.18 6.54
C THR A 181 -3.98 -15.89 5.74
N GLU A 182 -4.27 -16.26 4.49
CA GLU A 182 -3.28 -16.90 3.62
C GLU A 182 -2.19 -15.94 3.15
N ALA A 183 -0.93 -16.37 3.30
CA ALA A 183 0.25 -15.65 2.85
C ALA A 183 1.12 -16.54 1.98
N GLU A 184 1.76 -15.96 0.99
CA GLU A 184 2.64 -16.66 0.06
C GLU A 184 4.11 -16.45 0.42
N LEU A 185 4.85 -17.55 0.61
CA LEU A 185 6.29 -17.57 0.78
C LEU A 185 6.94 -18.08 -0.50
N LEU A 186 7.40 -17.15 -1.34
CA LEU A 186 8.04 -17.47 -2.62
C LEU A 186 9.35 -18.22 -2.43
N LYS A 187 9.72 -19.07 -3.38
CA LYS A 187 10.94 -19.88 -3.31
C LYS A 187 12.22 -19.06 -3.08
N ARG A 188 12.31 -17.85 -3.62
CA ARG A 188 13.43 -16.93 -3.42
C ARG A 188 13.51 -16.37 -1.99
N ASP A 189 12.37 -16.34 -1.29
CA ASP A 189 12.21 -15.83 0.06
C ASP A 189 12.27 -16.94 1.13
N GLN A 190 12.39 -18.21 0.71
CA GLN A 190 12.59 -19.38 1.59
C GLN A 190 14.04 -19.50 2.01
N LEU A 191 14.30 -20.06 3.20
CA LEU A 191 15.65 -20.42 3.61
C LEU A 191 15.99 -21.85 3.16
N PRO A 192 17.22 -22.10 2.68
CA PRO A 192 17.61 -23.41 2.16
C PRO A 192 17.64 -24.51 3.23
N ASN A 193 17.82 -24.12 4.49
CA ASN A 193 17.92 -25.06 5.64
C ASN A 193 16.58 -25.25 6.37
N ASP A 194 15.55 -24.50 6.03
CA ASP A 194 14.22 -24.65 6.62
C ASP A 194 13.53 -25.91 6.07
N ASN A 195 12.86 -26.63 6.96
CA ASN A 195 12.09 -27.80 6.60
C ASN A 195 10.59 -27.46 6.67
N TYR A 196 10.07 -26.96 5.58
CA TYR A 196 8.66 -26.65 5.45
C TYR A 196 7.86 -27.96 5.41
N ARG A 197 7.07 -28.23 6.44
CA ARG A 197 6.14 -29.37 6.53
C ARG A 197 4.77 -28.83 6.87
N ALA A 198 3.73 -29.52 6.47
CA ALA A 198 2.37 -29.15 6.84
C ALA A 198 2.25 -28.96 8.37
N ASN A 199 1.61 -27.88 8.77
CA ASN A 199 1.45 -27.45 10.16
C ASN A 199 2.75 -27.04 10.90
N ALA A 200 3.90 -26.96 10.23
CA ALA A 200 5.10 -26.39 10.85
C ALA A 200 4.92 -24.86 11.01
N THR A 201 5.40 -24.31 12.11
CA THR A 201 5.35 -22.88 12.40
C THR A 201 6.71 -22.23 12.20
N PHE A 202 6.69 -21.01 11.66
CA PHE A 202 7.86 -20.20 11.41
C PHE A 202 7.55 -18.73 11.73
N ARG A 203 8.57 -17.96 12.14
CA ARG A 203 8.52 -16.51 12.13
C ARG A 203 8.82 -16.03 10.72
N VAL A 204 8.02 -15.14 10.16
CA VAL A 204 8.18 -14.60 8.82
C VAL A 204 8.06 -13.07 8.85
N ALA A 205 8.83 -12.39 8.02
CA ALA A 205 8.64 -10.96 7.79
C ALA A 205 7.51 -10.74 6.78
N LEU A 206 6.55 -9.89 7.07
CA LEU A 206 5.56 -9.42 6.11
C LEU A 206 6.24 -8.43 5.16
N LYS A 207 6.50 -8.86 3.94
CA LYS A 207 7.26 -8.09 2.97
C LYS A 207 6.42 -7.05 2.25
N ARG A 208 5.19 -7.43 1.92
CA ARG A 208 4.27 -6.59 1.15
C ARG A 208 2.85 -7.12 1.21
N VAL A 209 1.90 -6.19 1.25
CA VAL A 209 0.47 -6.45 1.00
C VAL A 209 0.16 -6.06 -0.45
N SER A 210 -0.39 -6.98 -1.23
CA SER A 210 -0.67 -6.75 -2.64
C SER A 210 -2.02 -6.07 -2.84
N GLU A 211 -2.07 -4.92 -3.48
CA GLU A 211 -3.29 -4.19 -3.81
C GLU A 211 -4.02 -4.72 -5.06
N GLY A 212 -3.35 -5.52 -5.86
CA GLY A 212 -3.83 -5.93 -7.18
C GLY A 212 -4.84 -7.08 -7.17
N SER A 213 -5.61 -7.17 -8.28
CA SER A 213 -6.59 -8.25 -8.52
C SER A 213 -5.93 -9.56 -8.97
N HIS A 214 -4.80 -9.93 -8.41
CA HIS A 214 -4.10 -11.15 -8.78
C HIS A 214 -4.80 -12.38 -8.20
N ARG A 215 -4.70 -13.50 -8.92
CA ARG A 215 -5.11 -14.80 -8.40
C ARG A 215 -4.06 -15.25 -7.38
N GLY A 216 -4.46 -15.47 -6.13
CA GLY A 216 -3.58 -15.95 -5.06
C GLY A 216 -3.64 -15.09 -3.79
N PRO A 217 -2.85 -15.46 -2.75
CA PRO A 217 -2.79 -14.72 -1.49
C PRO A 217 -2.29 -13.28 -1.69
N GLN A 218 -2.85 -12.33 -0.91
CA GLN A 218 -2.44 -10.93 -0.95
C GLN A 218 -1.15 -10.67 -0.19
N LEU A 219 -0.90 -11.46 0.85
CA LEU A 219 0.24 -11.28 1.73
C LEU A 219 1.46 -12.00 1.18
N LEU A 220 2.53 -11.24 0.93
CA LEU A 220 3.83 -11.79 0.57
C LEU A 220 4.73 -11.77 1.80
N VAL A 221 5.18 -12.94 2.22
CA VAL A 221 6.04 -13.10 3.38
C VAL A 221 7.45 -13.58 2.99
N SER A 222 8.41 -13.31 3.84
CA SER A 222 9.81 -13.64 3.60
C SER A 222 10.48 -14.21 4.85
N ARG A 223 11.32 -15.23 4.65
CA ARG A 223 12.28 -15.71 5.65
C ARG A 223 13.70 -15.22 5.35
N SER A 224 13.93 -14.67 4.16
CA SER A 224 15.23 -14.17 3.71
C SER A 224 15.42 -12.68 3.95
N ASP A 225 14.40 -11.96 4.42
CA ASP A 225 14.47 -10.54 4.69
C ASP A 225 15.38 -10.21 5.88
N ALA A 226 16.07 -9.06 5.80
CA ALA A 226 16.97 -8.61 6.86
C ALA A 226 16.21 -8.21 8.13
N SER A 227 14.98 -7.68 8.01
CA SER A 227 14.13 -7.31 9.13
C SER A 227 13.89 -8.46 10.11
N LEU A 228 13.81 -9.70 9.58
CA LEU A 228 13.66 -10.88 10.41
C LEU A 228 14.80 -11.04 11.43
N VAL A 229 16.04 -10.73 11.02
CA VAL A 229 17.20 -10.82 11.93
C VAL A 229 17.17 -9.70 12.96
N VAL A 230 16.82 -8.48 12.54
CA VAL A 230 16.69 -7.31 13.43
C VAL A 230 15.70 -7.61 14.54
N GLU A 231 14.50 -8.05 14.19
CA GLU A 231 13.44 -8.35 15.14
C GLU A 231 13.81 -9.50 16.10
N MET A 232 14.51 -10.52 15.58
CA MET A 232 14.98 -11.61 16.44
C MET A 232 15.99 -11.12 17.48
N PHE A 233 16.87 -10.17 17.11
CA PHE A 233 17.77 -9.56 18.06
C PHE A 233 17.05 -8.64 19.05
N SER A 234 16.07 -7.86 18.59
CA SER A 234 15.26 -7.00 19.48
C SER A 234 14.53 -7.82 20.55
N ASN A 235 14.00 -8.97 20.17
CA ASN A 235 13.32 -9.86 21.12
C ASN A 235 14.28 -10.60 22.10
N GLU A 236 15.55 -10.82 21.71
CA GLU A 236 16.51 -11.60 22.52
C GLU A 236 17.42 -10.71 23.36
N VAL A 237 17.61 -9.45 22.97
CA VAL A 237 18.55 -8.51 23.57
C VAL A 237 17.78 -7.35 24.21
N PRO A 238 17.58 -7.38 25.55
CA PRO A 238 16.84 -6.32 26.25
C PRO A 238 17.41 -4.92 26.02
N GLU A 239 18.75 -4.81 25.89
CA GLU A 239 19.42 -3.54 25.63
C GLU A 239 19.06 -2.92 24.26
N ILE A 240 18.52 -3.73 23.33
CA ILE A 240 17.97 -3.23 22.05
C ILE A 240 16.51 -2.81 22.25
N GLU A 241 15.72 -3.57 23.01
CA GLU A 241 14.34 -3.24 23.38
C GLU A 241 14.27 -1.93 24.17
N ASP A 242 15.25 -1.72 25.08
CA ASP A 242 15.40 -0.49 25.89
C ASP A 242 16.05 0.67 25.12
N GLU A 243 16.33 0.52 23.81
CA GLU A 243 16.98 1.50 22.92
C GLU A 243 18.40 1.93 23.34
N VAL A 244 19.03 1.26 24.31
CA VAL A 244 20.41 1.49 24.74
C VAL A 244 21.39 1.06 23.66
N VAL A 245 21.11 -0.08 23.00
CA VAL A 245 21.85 -0.58 21.84
C VAL A 245 20.96 -0.52 20.61
N ARG A 246 21.49 0.00 19.52
CA ARG A 246 20.77 0.07 18.24
C ARG A 246 21.46 -0.74 17.15
N ILE A 247 20.68 -1.37 16.28
CA ILE A 247 21.18 -1.98 15.05
C ILE A 247 21.16 -0.91 13.96
N VAL A 248 22.35 -0.50 13.52
CA VAL A 248 22.52 0.59 12.54
C VAL A 248 22.35 0.08 11.11
N ALA A 249 22.88 -1.11 10.82
CA ALA A 249 22.83 -1.70 9.49
C ALA A 249 22.86 -3.23 9.55
N VAL A 250 22.23 -3.85 8.55
CA VAL A 250 22.25 -5.30 8.36
C VAL A 250 22.58 -5.64 6.92
N ALA A 251 23.51 -6.54 6.72
CA ALA A 251 23.80 -7.15 5.42
C ALA A 251 23.59 -8.66 5.51
N ARG A 252 22.59 -9.16 4.80
CA ARG A 252 22.19 -10.57 4.85
C ARG A 252 22.33 -11.24 3.50
N GLU A 253 22.83 -12.46 3.49
CA GLU A 253 22.89 -13.36 2.36
C GLU A 253 22.29 -14.70 2.75
N ALA A 254 20.94 -14.70 2.84
CA ALA A 254 20.15 -15.86 3.26
C ALA A 254 20.19 -16.99 2.24
N ASN A 255 20.20 -16.64 0.94
CA ASN A 255 20.26 -17.56 -0.20
C ASN A 255 21.50 -17.26 -1.04
N PRO A 256 22.69 -17.75 -0.62
CA PRO A 256 23.90 -17.53 -1.40
C PRO A 256 23.83 -18.22 -2.78
N PRO A 257 24.46 -17.66 -3.83
CA PRO A 257 24.36 -18.17 -5.19
C PRO A 257 24.94 -19.57 -5.35
N SER A 258 25.88 -19.94 -4.50
CA SER A 258 26.52 -21.24 -4.51
C SER A 258 26.12 -22.09 -3.32
N ARG A 259 25.81 -23.37 -3.56
CA ARG A 259 25.51 -24.34 -2.51
C ARG A 259 26.72 -24.66 -1.60
N SER A 260 27.93 -24.28 -2.04
CA SER A 260 29.16 -24.50 -1.26
C SER A 260 29.29 -23.49 -0.11
N VAL A 261 28.55 -22.36 -0.20
CA VAL A 261 28.54 -21.28 0.78
C VAL A 261 27.22 -21.31 1.54
N GLY A 262 27.29 -21.30 2.87
CA GLY A 262 26.11 -21.28 3.72
C GLY A 262 25.54 -19.87 3.91
N PRO A 263 24.31 -19.75 4.43
CA PRO A 263 23.72 -18.47 4.81
C PRO A 263 24.60 -17.71 5.83
N ARG A 264 24.71 -16.40 5.65
CA ARG A 264 25.48 -15.53 6.56
C ARG A 264 24.92 -14.14 6.62
N THR A 265 24.96 -13.55 7.80
CA THR A 265 24.52 -12.19 8.08
C THR A 265 25.61 -11.43 8.84
N LYS A 266 25.78 -10.14 8.52
CA LYS A 266 26.54 -9.18 9.32
C LYS A 266 25.58 -8.11 9.83
N ILE A 267 25.66 -7.81 11.13
CA ILE A 267 24.90 -6.73 11.75
C ILE A 267 25.88 -5.71 12.33
N ALA A 268 25.63 -4.44 12.12
CA ALA A 268 26.38 -3.34 12.72
C ALA A 268 25.58 -2.76 13.87
N VAL A 269 26.17 -2.73 15.04
CA VAL A 269 25.55 -2.27 16.28
C VAL A 269 26.29 -1.09 16.88
N ASP A 270 25.55 -0.20 17.52
CA ASP A 270 26.06 1.01 18.16
C ASP A 270 25.35 1.24 19.50
N THR A 271 25.92 2.09 20.33
CA THR A 271 25.32 2.52 21.59
C THR A 271 25.63 4.00 21.84
N LEU A 272 24.70 4.69 22.45
CA LEU A 272 24.89 6.05 22.93
C LEU A 272 25.54 6.09 24.33
N GLU A 273 25.53 4.97 25.06
CA GLU A 273 26.07 4.85 26.39
C GLU A 273 27.55 4.36 26.35
N SER A 274 28.45 5.10 26.96
CA SER A 274 29.89 4.80 26.93
C SER A 274 30.29 3.54 27.67
N ASP A 275 29.50 3.13 28.65
CA ASP A 275 29.75 2.00 29.57
C ASP A 275 29.17 0.69 29.06
N VAL A 276 28.40 0.70 27.95
CA VAL A 276 27.79 -0.48 27.34
C VAL A 276 28.60 -0.96 26.14
N ASP A 277 28.98 -2.23 26.12
CA ASP A 277 29.54 -2.85 24.91
C ASP A 277 28.40 -3.42 24.04
N PRO A 278 28.07 -2.76 22.91
CA PRO A 278 26.94 -3.18 22.08
C PRO A 278 27.16 -4.56 21.43
N VAL A 279 28.41 -4.91 21.14
CA VAL A 279 28.76 -6.22 20.57
C VAL A 279 28.60 -7.31 21.61
N GLY A 280 29.10 -7.07 22.82
CA GLY A 280 28.97 -7.99 23.95
C GLY A 280 27.52 -8.23 24.36
N ALA A 281 26.67 -7.18 24.35
CA ALA A 281 25.24 -7.28 24.63
C ALA A 281 24.52 -8.21 23.65
N CYS A 282 24.76 -8.04 22.34
CA CYS A 282 24.15 -8.87 21.30
C CYS A 282 24.67 -10.33 21.30
N ILE A 283 25.94 -10.53 21.60
CA ILE A 283 26.51 -11.90 21.68
C ILE A 283 26.02 -12.63 22.93
N GLY A 284 25.97 -11.93 24.05
CA GLY A 284 25.61 -12.49 25.35
C GLY A 284 26.71 -13.34 25.97
N ALA A 285 26.49 -13.77 27.21
CA ALA A 285 27.46 -14.59 27.96
C ALA A 285 27.76 -15.90 27.21
N ARG A 286 29.03 -16.07 26.79
CA ARG A 286 29.51 -17.23 26.01
C ARG A 286 28.73 -17.48 24.71
N GLY A 287 28.15 -16.44 24.13
CA GLY A 287 27.38 -16.51 22.89
C GLY A 287 25.94 -17.03 23.06
N SER A 288 25.38 -16.98 24.26
CA SER A 288 24.04 -17.53 24.53
C SER A 288 22.95 -16.87 23.70
N ARG A 289 22.91 -15.52 23.61
CA ARG A 289 21.89 -14.77 22.91
C ARG A 289 21.98 -14.95 21.39
N ILE A 290 23.14 -14.74 20.82
CA ILE A 290 23.35 -14.94 19.36
C ILE A 290 23.03 -16.39 18.95
N GLN A 291 23.29 -17.38 19.82
CA GLN A 291 23.03 -18.77 19.50
C GLN A 291 21.53 -19.08 19.39
N VAL A 292 20.67 -18.38 20.14
CA VAL A 292 19.21 -18.50 20.01
C VAL A 292 18.77 -18.07 18.61
N VAL A 293 19.25 -16.90 18.15
CA VAL A 293 18.95 -16.39 16.80
C VAL A 293 19.50 -17.31 15.71
N VAL A 294 20.75 -17.78 15.84
CA VAL A 294 21.36 -18.75 14.91
C VAL A 294 20.54 -20.05 14.82
N ASN A 295 20.04 -20.55 15.93
CA ASN A 295 19.23 -21.78 15.96
C ASN A 295 17.87 -21.57 15.29
N GLU A 296 17.21 -20.43 15.52
CA GLU A 296 15.95 -20.08 14.87
C GLU A 296 16.11 -19.95 13.33
N LEU A 297 17.25 -19.44 12.88
CA LEU A 297 17.63 -19.33 11.46
C LEU A 297 18.31 -20.60 10.91
N ARG A 298 18.18 -21.72 11.60
CA ARG A 298 18.68 -23.04 11.18
C ARG A 298 20.17 -23.08 10.84
N GLY A 299 20.99 -22.41 11.64
CA GLY A 299 22.44 -22.42 11.52
C GLY A 299 23.02 -21.35 10.60
N GLU A 300 22.27 -20.29 10.30
CA GLU A 300 22.79 -19.10 9.62
C GLU A 300 23.88 -18.44 10.48
N LYS A 301 25.04 -18.20 9.89
CA LYS A 301 26.16 -17.55 10.63
C LYS A 301 25.90 -16.06 10.74
N ILE A 302 26.04 -15.53 11.96
CA ILE A 302 25.84 -14.11 12.24
C ILE A 302 27.12 -13.51 12.81
N ASP A 303 27.61 -12.46 12.18
CA ASP A 303 28.75 -11.65 12.64
C ASP A 303 28.20 -10.32 13.21
N VAL A 304 28.44 -10.06 14.49
CA VAL A 304 28.10 -8.78 15.14
C VAL A 304 29.31 -7.87 15.10
N ILE A 305 29.13 -6.66 14.59
CA ILE A 305 30.19 -5.71 14.27
C ILE A 305 29.86 -4.38 14.94
N ARG A 306 30.88 -3.77 15.57
CA ARG A 306 30.74 -2.43 16.13
C ARG A 306 30.71 -1.42 15.00
N TRP A 307 29.66 -0.61 14.95
CA TRP A 307 29.58 0.53 14.05
C TRP A 307 30.56 1.62 14.45
N SER A 308 31.00 2.43 13.52
CA SER A 308 31.86 3.61 13.76
C SER A 308 31.46 4.72 12.78
N PRO A 309 31.47 6.00 13.23
CA PRO A 309 31.27 7.14 12.34
C PRO A 309 32.44 7.32 11.37
N ASP A 310 33.65 6.88 11.74
CA ASP A 310 34.81 6.86 10.85
C ASP A 310 34.71 5.71 9.84
N PRO A 311 34.60 6.00 8.52
CA PRO A 311 34.48 4.98 7.50
C PRO A 311 35.62 3.96 7.49
N SER A 312 36.86 4.39 7.75
CA SER A 312 38.03 3.51 7.76
C SER A 312 37.93 2.46 8.87
N THR A 313 37.59 2.90 10.06
CA THR A 313 37.37 2.02 11.22
C THR A 313 36.15 1.09 10.98
N TYR A 314 35.06 1.62 10.42
CA TYR A 314 33.87 0.81 10.16
C TYR A 314 34.12 -0.26 9.10
N ILE A 315 34.82 0.05 8.01
CA ILE A 315 35.20 -0.92 6.97
C ILE A 315 36.11 -2.01 7.56
N SER A 316 37.09 -1.59 8.38
CA SER A 316 37.99 -2.54 9.07
C SER A 316 37.21 -3.50 9.96
N ASN A 317 36.30 -2.99 10.78
CA ASN A 317 35.44 -3.80 11.63
C ASN A 317 34.54 -4.75 10.81
N ALA A 318 33.98 -4.27 9.68
CA ALA A 318 33.09 -5.04 8.82
C ALA A 318 33.79 -6.23 8.15
N LEU A 319 35.09 -6.21 7.96
CA LEU A 319 35.87 -7.33 7.41
C LEU A 319 36.25 -8.39 8.44
N SER A 320 35.91 -8.18 9.73
CA SER A 320 36.08 -9.22 10.74
C SER A 320 35.56 -10.58 10.24
N PRO A 321 36.25 -11.70 10.55
CA PRO A 321 37.36 -11.87 11.51
C PRO A 321 38.77 -11.64 10.91
N ALA A 322 38.91 -11.12 9.69
CA ALA A 322 40.22 -10.82 9.11
C ALA A 322 40.86 -9.61 9.79
N ARG A 323 42.21 -9.64 9.90
CA ARG A 323 42.96 -8.48 10.35
C ARG A 323 43.23 -7.56 9.18
N VAL A 324 42.96 -6.28 9.36
CA VAL A 324 43.23 -5.21 8.39
C VAL A 324 44.39 -4.38 8.89
N ASP A 325 45.38 -4.17 8.04
CA ASP A 325 46.52 -3.31 8.36
C ASP A 325 46.15 -1.84 8.18
N GLU A 326 45.55 -1.48 7.05
CA GLU A 326 45.19 -0.12 6.70
C GLU A 326 43.97 -0.07 5.80
N VAL A 327 43.12 0.95 5.95
CA VAL A 327 42.02 1.25 5.03
C VAL A 327 42.26 2.62 4.40
N ARG A 328 42.36 2.66 3.08
CA ARG A 328 42.55 3.88 2.30
C ARG A 328 41.29 4.24 1.55
N LEU A 329 40.76 5.40 1.83
CA LEU A 329 39.59 5.93 1.12
C LEU A 329 40.05 6.53 -0.20
N MET A 330 39.81 5.84 -1.30
CA MET A 330 40.21 6.25 -2.65
C MET A 330 39.29 7.33 -3.21
N ASP A 331 38.02 7.25 -2.87
CA ASP A 331 36.99 8.15 -3.32
C ASP A 331 35.86 8.20 -2.27
N SER A 332 35.85 9.28 -1.49
CA SER A 332 34.88 9.45 -0.40
C SER A 332 33.43 9.63 -0.92
N GLU A 333 33.24 10.38 -1.99
CA GLU A 333 31.93 10.60 -2.57
C GLU A 333 31.42 9.36 -3.32
N GLY A 334 32.28 8.71 -4.12
CA GLY A 334 31.96 7.43 -4.79
C GLY A 334 32.05 6.23 -3.87
N ARG A 335 32.34 6.46 -2.59
CA ARG A 335 32.46 5.43 -1.55
C ARG A 335 33.31 4.24 -1.98
N GLN A 336 34.55 4.53 -2.44
CA GLN A 336 35.51 3.50 -2.83
C GLN A 336 36.66 3.46 -1.84
N ALA A 337 37.04 2.26 -1.41
CA ALA A 337 38.14 2.07 -0.45
C ALA A 337 39.00 0.87 -0.87
N HIS A 338 40.32 1.04 -0.74
CA HIS A 338 41.31 -0.04 -0.75
C HIS A 338 41.59 -0.48 0.68
N VAL A 339 41.49 -1.78 0.91
CA VAL A 339 41.78 -2.37 2.23
C VAL A 339 43.03 -3.20 2.12
N LEU A 340 44.07 -2.79 2.86
CA LEU A 340 45.35 -3.47 2.88
C LEU A 340 45.33 -4.53 3.97
N VAL A 341 45.60 -5.75 3.58
CA VAL A 341 45.65 -6.89 4.50
C VAL A 341 46.92 -7.70 4.28
N PRO A 342 47.47 -8.36 5.32
CA PRO A 342 48.59 -9.27 5.18
C PRO A 342 48.26 -10.43 4.26
N GLU A 343 49.23 -11.02 3.58
CA GLU A 343 49.06 -12.11 2.63
C GLU A 343 48.34 -13.31 3.26
N ASP A 344 48.61 -13.61 4.52
CA ASP A 344 47.98 -14.70 5.28
C ASP A 344 46.51 -14.44 5.60
N GLN A 345 46.04 -13.18 5.59
CA GLN A 345 44.68 -12.76 5.88
C GLN A 345 43.82 -12.56 4.63
N LEU A 346 44.40 -12.50 3.41
CA LEU A 346 43.70 -12.26 2.16
C LEU A 346 42.52 -13.21 1.94
N SER A 347 42.76 -14.51 2.10
CA SER A 347 41.70 -15.51 1.93
C SER A 347 40.55 -15.34 2.94
N LEU A 348 40.86 -14.89 4.16
CA LEU A 348 39.87 -14.68 5.22
C LEU A 348 39.07 -13.39 4.98
N ALA A 349 39.76 -12.31 4.56
CA ALA A 349 39.16 -11.03 4.24
C ALA A 349 38.18 -11.14 3.06
N ILE A 350 38.59 -11.81 2.00
CA ILE A 350 37.72 -12.09 0.85
C ILE A 350 36.58 -13.04 1.25
N GLY A 351 36.91 -14.09 1.99
CA GLY A 351 35.99 -15.15 2.37
C GLY A 351 35.69 -16.11 1.22
N LYS A 352 34.97 -17.18 1.52
CA LYS A 352 34.60 -18.19 0.54
C LYS A 352 33.69 -17.59 -0.54
N GLU A 353 34.13 -17.68 -1.81
CA GLU A 353 33.46 -17.06 -2.97
C GLU A 353 33.16 -15.56 -2.82
N GLY A 354 34.01 -14.83 -2.08
CA GLY A 354 33.86 -13.41 -1.85
C GLY A 354 32.71 -13.02 -0.90
N GLN A 355 32.17 -13.95 -0.12
CA GLN A 355 31.02 -13.67 0.75
C GLN A 355 31.34 -12.63 1.82
N ASN A 356 32.54 -12.69 2.46
CA ASN A 356 32.88 -11.78 3.53
C ASN A 356 33.01 -10.32 3.03
N VAL A 357 33.76 -10.10 1.95
CA VAL A 357 33.90 -8.76 1.36
C VAL A 357 32.57 -8.23 0.79
N ARG A 358 31.75 -9.09 0.17
CA ARG A 358 30.44 -8.69 -0.36
C ARG A 358 29.48 -8.26 0.73
N LEU A 359 29.44 -8.98 1.85
CA LEU A 359 28.65 -8.60 3.02
C LEU A 359 29.18 -7.33 3.66
N ALA A 360 30.51 -7.17 3.81
CA ALA A 360 31.11 -5.95 4.33
C ALA A 360 30.80 -4.73 3.45
N ALA A 361 30.89 -4.89 2.13
CA ALA A 361 30.54 -3.82 1.18
C ALA A 361 29.07 -3.41 1.27
N ARG A 362 28.14 -4.36 1.40
CA ARG A 362 26.70 -4.07 1.59
C ARG A 362 26.42 -3.42 2.94
N LEU A 363 27.11 -3.86 3.99
CA LEU A 363 26.92 -3.36 5.35
C LEU A 363 27.37 -1.90 5.48
N THR A 364 28.52 -1.58 4.90
CA THR A 364 29.14 -0.25 4.99
C THR A 364 28.63 0.72 3.91
N GLY A 365 28.10 0.19 2.81
CA GLY A 365 27.76 0.98 1.63
C GLY A 365 28.97 1.44 0.83
N TRP A 366 30.16 0.83 1.07
CA TRP A 366 31.39 1.14 0.36
C TRP A 366 31.78 0.03 -0.61
N LYS A 367 32.35 0.42 -1.73
CA LYS A 367 32.98 -0.50 -2.68
C LYS A 367 34.39 -0.81 -2.17
N ILE A 368 34.58 -2.02 -1.69
CA ILE A 368 35.80 -2.48 -1.03
C ILE A 368 36.65 -3.29 -1.99
N ASP A 369 37.89 -2.89 -2.21
CA ASP A 369 38.91 -3.63 -2.95
C ASP A 369 40.02 -4.07 -2.00
N ILE A 370 40.24 -5.39 -1.88
CA ILE A 370 41.19 -5.96 -0.96
C ILE A 370 42.52 -6.15 -1.68
N LYS A 371 43.59 -5.56 -1.10
CA LYS A 371 44.96 -5.60 -1.62
C LYS A 371 45.91 -6.21 -0.59
N ASP A 372 46.95 -6.84 -1.09
CA ASP A 372 48.07 -7.31 -0.28
C ASP A 372 48.91 -6.12 0.20
N SER A 373 49.08 -5.93 1.51
CA SER A 373 49.80 -4.82 2.10
C SER A 373 51.26 -4.82 1.69
N ALA A 374 51.89 -6.00 1.48
CA ALA A 374 53.29 -6.12 1.09
C ALA A 374 53.56 -5.76 -0.39
N LYS A 375 52.52 -5.82 -1.26
CA LYS A 375 52.62 -5.57 -2.70
C LYS A 375 51.97 -4.28 -3.16
N TYR A 376 51.48 -3.48 -2.21
CA TYR A 376 50.75 -2.26 -2.51
C TYR A 376 51.69 -1.14 -2.95
N ASP A 377 51.42 -0.57 -4.11
CA ASP A 377 52.17 0.54 -4.67
C ASP A 377 51.49 1.87 -4.33
N TYR A 378 51.97 2.51 -3.28
CA TYR A 378 51.42 3.75 -2.75
C TYR A 378 51.48 4.90 -3.76
N GLU A 379 52.62 5.04 -4.49
CA GLU A 379 52.85 6.16 -5.41
C GLU A 379 51.83 6.13 -6.58
N THR A 380 51.64 4.95 -7.17
CA THR A 380 50.70 4.76 -8.31
C THR A 380 49.26 4.96 -7.87
N GLU A 381 48.89 4.50 -6.66
CA GLU A 381 47.51 4.59 -6.18
C GLU A 381 47.17 5.99 -5.66
N ASP A 382 48.11 6.73 -5.06
CA ASP A 382 47.91 8.12 -4.68
C ASP A 382 47.71 9.03 -5.89
N ALA A 383 48.45 8.79 -6.99
CA ALA A 383 48.24 9.48 -8.25
C ALA A 383 46.81 9.24 -8.83
N LYS A 384 46.26 8.04 -8.64
CA LYS A 384 44.84 7.75 -9.05
C LYS A 384 43.83 8.50 -8.19
N VAL A 385 44.09 8.63 -6.87
CA VAL A 385 43.19 9.40 -5.99
C VAL A 385 43.13 10.86 -6.43
N GLU A 386 44.31 11.45 -6.73
CA GLU A 386 44.41 12.83 -7.25
C GLU A 386 43.66 12.98 -8.59
N GLU A 387 43.84 12.02 -9.51
CA GLU A 387 43.15 12.02 -10.81
C GLU A 387 41.62 11.92 -10.65
N ILE A 388 41.12 11.08 -9.74
CA ILE A 388 39.69 10.94 -9.46
C ILE A 388 39.14 12.24 -8.86
N ALA A 389 39.86 12.85 -7.89
CA ALA A 389 39.46 14.10 -7.28
C ALA A 389 39.42 15.25 -8.29
N GLU A 390 40.42 15.32 -9.20
CA GLU A 390 40.45 16.33 -10.26
C GLU A 390 39.31 16.15 -11.27
N LYS A 391 39.04 14.91 -11.72
CA LYS A 391 37.93 14.62 -12.61
C LYS A 391 36.57 15.00 -11.99
N ARG A 392 36.38 14.77 -10.69
CA ARG A 392 35.15 15.14 -10.00
C ARG A 392 35.01 16.64 -9.87
N ARG A 393 36.08 17.35 -9.53
CA ARG A 393 36.04 18.80 -9.47
C ARG A 393 35.62 19.40 -10.81
N LEU A 394 36.21 18.91 -11.92
CA LEU A 394 35.86 19.35 -13.28
C LEU A 394 34.42 19.02 -13.62
N ALA A 395 33.93 17.83 -13.25
CA ALA A 395 32.55 17.44 -13.47
C ALA A 395 31.54 18.25 -12.63
N ALA A 396 31.89 18.60 -11.40
CA ALA A 396 31.10 19.49 -10.54
C ALA A 396 31.02 20.91 -11.11
N GLU A 397 32.17 21.47 -11.55
CA GLU A 397 32.20 22.78 -12.22
C GLU A 397 31.39 22.81 -13.52
N GLU A 398 31.42 21.71 -14.28
CA GLU A 398 30.61 21.59 -15.50
C GLU A 398 29.09 21.46 -15.19
N ALA A 399 28.74 20.68 -14.16
CA ALA A 399 27.35 20.54 -13.69
C ALA A 399 26.79 21.86 -13.15
N GLU A 400 27.59 22.60 -12.37
CA GLU A 400 27.21 23.93 -11.87
C GLU A 400 26.99 24.93 -13.02
N ARG A 401 27.87 24.90 -14.03
CA ARG A 401 27.73 25.77 -15.22
C ARG A 401 26.43 25.42 -15.98
N LEU A 402 26.14 24.12 -16.19
CA LEU A 402 24.93 23.70 -16.88
C LEU A 402 23.66 24.06 -16.09
N ALA A 403 23.70 23.87 -14.76
CA ALA A 403 22.60 24.26 -13.88
C ALA A 403 22.36 25.79 -13.89
N ALA A 404 23.43 26.58 -13.93
CA ALA A 404 23.34 28.04 -14.04
C ALA A 404 22.77 28.48 -15.41
N GLU A 405 23.16 27.79 -16.49
CA GLU A 405 22.63 28.04 -17.84
C GLU A 405 21.13 27.70 -17.92
N GLU A 406 20.73 26.53 -17.37
CA GLU A 406 19.34 26.10 -17.29
C GLU A 406 18.48 27.05 -16.43
N ALA A 407 19.03 27.49 -15.28
CA ALA A 407 18.35 28.45 -14.42
C ALA A 407 18.16 29.82 -15.12
N ALA A 408 19.14 30.25 -15.94
CA ALA A 408 19.04 31.46 -16.73
C ALA A 408 17.96 31.35 -17.83
N GLU A 409 17.89 30.21 -18.51
CA GLU A 409 16.83 29.94 -19.51
C GLU A 409 15.43 29.93 -18.88
N ILE A 410 15.29 29.31 -17.70
CA ILE A 410 14.03 29.30 -16.95
C ILE A 410 13.62 30.72 -16.55
N ALA A 411 14.56 31.52 -16.02
CA ALA A 411 14.32 32.89 -15.63
C ALA A 411 13.90 33.77 -16.83
N GLU A 412 14.54 33.60 -18.00
CA GLU A 412 14.18 34.30 -19.21
C GLU A 412 12.78 33.90 -19.72
N ALA A 413 12.46 32.60 -19.66
CA ALA A 413 11.14 32.09 -20.01
C ALA A 413 10.04 32.59 -19.04
N GLU A 414 10.34 32.71 -17.76
CA GLU A 414 9.42 33.27 -16.76
C GLU A 414 9.20 34.78 -16.98
N GLU A 415 10.26 35.51 -17.26
CA GLU A 415 10.16 36.94 -17.59
C GLU A 415 9.32 37.16 -18.85
N TRP A 416 9.52 36.34 -19.89
CA TRP A 416 8.69 36.38 -21.10
C TRP A 416 7.21 36.07 -20.79
N ARG A 417 6.95 35.02 -19.96
CA ARG A 417 5.59 34.67 -19.53
C ARG A 417 4.95 35.78 -18.69
N ALA A 418 5.71 36.41 -17.79
CA ALA A 418 5.25 37.55 -17.02
C ALA A 418 4.87 38.75 -17.91
N LYS A 419 5.71 39.09 -18.89
CA LYS A 419 5.44 40.14 -19.89
C LYS A 419 4.19 39.80 -20.74
N ALA A 420 4.05 38.53 -21.14
CA ALA A 420 2.88 38.08 -21.90
C ALA A 420 1.58 38.16 -21.06
N ARG A 421 1.63 37.78 -19.79
CA ARG A 421 0.48 37.90 -18.86
C ARG A 421 0.11 39.36 -18.62
N ALA A 422 1.10 40.23 -18.41
CA ALA A 422 0.88 41.67 -18.24
C ALA A 422 0.25 42.30 -19.47
N ALA A 423 0.72 41.94 -20.67
CA ALA A 423 0.14 42.42 -21.94
C ALA A 423 -1.29 41.91 -22.17
N ALA A 424 -1.57 40.64 -21.82
CA ALA A 424 -2.92 40.09 -21.89
C ALA A 424 -3.87 40.76 -20.89
N ALA A 425 -3.43 40.99 -19.67
CA ALA A 425 -4.20 41.70 -18.64
C ALA A 425 -4.49 43.15 -19.04
N ALA A 426 -3.50 43.85 -19.57
CA ALA A 426 -3.70 45.23 -20.08
C ALA A 426 -4.71 45.29 -21.24
N LYS A 427 -4.67 44.30 -22.14
CA LYS A 427 -5.63 44.20 -23.25
C LYS A 427 -7.05 43.89 -22.77
N GLN A 428 -7.17 43.03 -21.77
CA GLN A 428 -8.46 42.69 -21.15
C GLN A 428 -9.05 43.89 -20.41
N LEU A 429 -8.22 44.63 -19.70
CA LEU A 429 -8.61 45.85 -18.98
C LEU A 429 -9.07 46.96 -19.96
N ALA A 430 -8.42 47.06 -21.12
CA ALA A 430 -8.82 47.99 -22.16
C ALA A 430 -10.19 47.65 -22.79
N LEU A 431 -10.46 46.35 -23.03
CA LEU A 431 -11.75 45.88 -23.54
C LEU A 431 -12.89 46.09 -22.53
N GLU A 432 -12.63 45.87 -21.25
CA GLU A 432 -13.61 46.09 -20.18
C GLU A 432 -13.88 47.59 -19.98
N ALA A 433 -12.86 48.44 -20.02
CA ALA A 433 -13.02 49.89 -19.95
C ALA A 433 -13.87 50.43 -21.11
N GLU A 434 -13.65 49.91 -22.31
CA GLU A 434 -14.46 50.25 -23.50
C GLU A 434 -15.92 49.79 -23.35
N ALA A 435 -16.16 48.59 -22.78
CA ALA A 435 -17.50 48.05 -22.52
C ALA A 435 -18.27 48.87 -21.46
N LEU A 436 -17.54 49.38 -20.45
CA LEU A 436 -18.12 50.20 -19.38
C LEU A 436 -18.19 51.68 -19.71
N GLY A 437 -17.58 52.13 -20.81
CA GLY A 437 -17.57 53.52 -21.25
C GLY A 437 -16.75 54.47 -20.35
N ILE A 438 -15.77 53.93 -19.62
CA ILE A 438 -14.87 54.64 -18.71
C ILE A 438 -13.42 54.56 -19.21
N SER A 439 -12.55 55.42 -18.70
CA SER A 439 -11.13 55.34 -19.06
C SER A 439 -10.42 54.14 -18.42
N VAL A 440 -9.37 53.63 -19.07
CA VAL A 440 -8.56 52.53 -18.53
C VAL A 440 -7.95 52.91 -17.18
N GLU A 441 -7.61 54.19 -16.97
CA GLU A 441 -7.06 54.72 -15.73
C GLU A 441 -8.08 54.70 -14.58
N GLU A 442 -9.35 55.04 -14.86
CA GLU A 442 -10.44 55.00 -13.88
C GLU A 442 -10.77 53.54 -13.46
N LEU A 443 -10.83 52.61 -14.43
CA LEU A 443 -11.07 51.20 -14.14
C LEU A 443 -9.92 50.58 -13.33
N SER A 444 -8.68 50.93 -13.65
CA SER A 444 -7.50 50.44 -12.90
C SER A 444 -7.45 50.99 -11.48
N ALA A 445 -7.85 52.25 -11.27
CA ALA A 445 -7.94 52.85 -9.94
C ALA A 445 -9.05 52.19 -9.07
N GLN A 446 -10.21 51.92 -9.66
CA GLN A 446 -11.31 51.21 -8.98
C GLN A 446 -10.91 49.80 -8.54
N ARG A 447 -10.26 49.04 -9.42
CA ARG A 447 -9.78 47.70 -9.08
C ARG A 447 -8.66 47.72 -8.04
N ALA A 448 -7.78 48.70 -8.05
CA ALA A 448 -6.74 48.85 -7.04
C ALA A 448 -7.37 49.18 -5.66
N GLU A 449 -8.43 49.98 -5.63
CA GLU A 449 -9.16 50.31 -4.40
C GLU A 449 -9.94 49.09 -3.87
N GLU A 450 -10.60 48.33 -4.76
CA GLU A 450 -11.29 47.09 -4.42
C GLU A 450 -10.29 46.02 -3.88
N ALA A 451 -9.13 45.86 -4.53
CA ALA A 451 -8.10 44.93 -4.10
C ALA A 451 -7.50 45.33 -2.73
N ALA A 452 -7.30 46.65 -2.50
CA ALA A 452 -6.84 47.15 -1.21
C ALA A 452 -7.88 46.93 -0.10
N ALA A 453 -9.17 47.12 -0.41
CA ALA A 453 -10.26 46.86 0.50
C ALA A 453 -10.40 45.35 0.84
N ALA A 454 -10.24 44.49 -0.18
CA ALA A 454 -10.26 43.04 0.01
C ALA A 454 -9.07 42.54 0.85
N ALA A 455 -7.87 43.08 0.61
CA ALA A 455 -6.69 42.77 1.41
C ALA A 455 -6.84 43.20 2.88
N ALA A 456 -7.40 44.40 3.11
CA ALA A 456 -7.69 44.90 4.46
C ALA A 456 -8.79 44.09 5.17
N ALA A 457 -9.76 43.54 4.43
CA ALA A 457 -10.76 42.63 4.97
C ALA A 457 -10.19 41.25 5.35
N ALA A 458 -9.28 40.72 4.52
CA ALA A 458 -8.58 39.46 4.79
C ALA A 458 -7.64 39.56 6.02
N ASP A 459 -6.93 40.69 6.18
CA ASP A 459 -6.13 40.94 7.39
C ASP A 459 -6.99 41.05 8.65
N LEU A 460 -8.23 41.57 8.56
CA LEU A 460 -9.18 41.63 9.68
C LEU A 460 -9.78 40.26 10.03
N GLU A 461 -9.92 39.33 9.06
CA GLU A 461 -10.38 37.96 9.32
C GLU A 461 -9.29 37.13 10.00
N LEU A 462 -8.01 37.37 9.70
CA LEU A 462 -6.87 36.69 10.35
C LEU A 462 -6.64 37.15 11.80
N GLU A 463 -7.11 38.33 12.20
CA GLU A 463 -7.03 38.82 13.57
C GLU A 463 -8.15 38.27 14.49
N TYR A 464 -9.18 37.61 13.94
CA TYR A 464 -10.35 37.13 14.70
C TYR A 464 -10.37 35.63 15.01
N GLU A 465 -9.38 34.86 14.58
CA GLU A 465 -9.23 33.42 14.92
C GLU A 465 -8.13 33.18 15.98
N ILE A 466 -8.23 33.82 17.14
CA ILE A 466 -7.51 33.34 18.33
C ILE A 466 -8.58 32.90 19.33
N PRO A 467 -8.77 31.62 19.63
CA PRO A 467 -9.60 31.21 20.75
C PRO A 467 -8.87 31.49 22.05
N ASP A 468 -9.40 32.39 22.82
CA ASP A 468 -9.14 32.58 24.23
C ASP A 468 -9.75 31.39 24.99
N ASP A 469 -8.97 30.40 25.36
CA ASP A 469 -9.28 29.47 26.45
C ASP A 469 -8.02 28.70 26.88
N ALA A 470 -7.29 29.27 27.81
CA ALA A 470 -6.39 28.52 28.67
C ALA A 470 -6.41 29.13 30.06
N GLU A 471 -7.30 28.61 30.89
CA GLU A 471 -7.28 28.82 32.35
C GLU A 471 -5.98 28.25 32.96
N ILE A 472 -5.36 29.15 33.65
CA ILE A 472 -4.25 29.09 34.56
C ILE A 472 -4.40 27.94 35.57
N ARG A 473 -3.35 27.15 35.76
CA ARG A 473 -3.00 26.53 37.03
C ARG A 473 -1.52 26.74 37.33
N ASP A 474 -1.34 27.61 38.33
CA ASP A 474 -0.06 27.83 39.02
C ASP A 474 0.49 26.56 39.65
N ALA A 475 1.78 26.35 39.52
CA ALA A 475 2.66 25.79 40.56
C ALA A 475 4.11 26.21 40.29
N GLU A 476 4.58 27.01 41.24
CA GLU A 476 5.96 27.39 41.52
C GLU A 476 6.95 26.20 41.43
N THR A 477 8.16 26.34 40.97
CA THR A 477 9.36 26.90 41.62
C THR A 477 10.61 26.75 40.71
N ASP A 478 11.35 27.84 40.71
CA ASP A 478 12.78 28.06 40.88
C ASP A 478 13.86 27.48 39.91
N ASP A 479 14.52 28.48 39.41
CA ASP A 479 16.00 28.70 39.26
C ASP A 479 16.79 28.10 38.08
N ALA A 480 17.25 29.05 37.37
CA ALA A 480 18.62 29.45 37.02
C ALA A 480 19.14 29.15 35.58
N GLU A 481 19.36 30.31 34.97
CA GLU A 481 20.55 30.73 34.18
C GLU A 481 20.90 30.11 32.83
N THR A 482 20.65 30.99 31.85
CA THR A 482 21.60 31.44 30.77
C THR A 482 22.26 30.44 29.84
N ASN A 483 22.07 30.53 28.56
CA ASN A 483 22.79 31.42 27.63
C ASN A 483 22.46 31.07 26.17
N ASP A 484 22.25 32.14 25.42
CA ASP A 484 22.56 32.42 24.01
C ASP A 484 22.75 31.31 22.98
N GLY A 485 22.01 31.47 21.87
CA GLY A 485 22.71 31.39 20.61
C GLY A 485 21.92 30.72 19.45
N GLU A 486 21.36 31.58 18.62
CA GLU A 486 21.24 31.46 17.17
C GLU A 486 20.30 30.46 16.52
N ALA A 487 19.32 31.07 15.89
CA ALA A 487 18.50 30.61 14.80
C ALA A 487 19.30 30.13 13.58
N VAL A 488 18.90 29.09 12.94
CA VAL A 488 18.89 29.01 11.47
C VAL A 488 17.67 28.21 11.02
N GLU A 489 16.83 28.89 10.29
CA GLU A 489 15.84 28.39 9.36
C GLU A 489 16.47 27.39 8.39
N ASN A 490 15.73 26.37 7.99
CA ASN A 490 15.46 26.16 6.57
C ASN A 490 14.42 25.09 6.34
N GLU A 491 13.34 25.56 5.76
CA GLU A 491 12.48 24.81 4.87
C GLU A 491 13.30 24.16 3.74
N VAL A 492 12.84 23.05 3.20
CA VAL A 492 12.36 22.94 1.82
C VAL A 492 11.98 21.49 1.52
N GLU A 493 10.71 21.29 1.28
CA GLU A 493 10.20 20.25 0.39
C GLU A 493 10.82 20.37 -1.00
N THR A 494 11.08 19.27 -1.65
CA THR A 494 10.87 19.13 -3.09
C THR A 494 10.66 17.68 -3.47
N ASP A 495 9.49 17.47 -3.96
CA ASP A 495 8.99 16.47 -4.89
C ASP A 495 9.81 16.48 -6.21
N SER A 496 10.17 15.31 -6.74
CA SER A 496 10.37 15.12 -8.18
C SER A 496 10.52 13.64 -8.53
N VAL A 497 9.48 13.06 -9.07
CA VAL A 497 9.30 12.61 -10.46
C VAL A 497 10.61 12.18 -11.15
N ALA A 498 10.70 10.90 -11.46
CA ALA A 498 11.54 10.42 -12.55
C ALA A 498 10.85 9.32 -13.34
N LYS A 499 10.67 9.64 -14.58
CA LYS A 499 10.16 8.86 -15.70
C LYS A 499 11.09 7.75 -16.15
N GLU A 500 10.43 6.68 -16.62
CA GLU A 500 10.59 5.94 -17.87
C GLU A 500 11.96 5.42 -18.31
N SER A 501 12.01 4.14 -18.57
CA SER A 501 12.09 3.69 -19.96
C SER A 501 11.74 2.21 -20.12
N ALA A 502 10.80 1.97 -21.03
CA ALA A 502 10.42 0.69 -21.59
C ALA A 502 11.43 0.28 -22.67
N ILE A 503 11.64 -1.02 -22.85
CA ILE A 503 11.84 -1.65 -24.17
C ILE A 503 11.36 -3.11 -24.10
N ALA A 504 10.57 -3.45 -25.12
CA ALA A 504 9.89 -4.69 -25.43
C ALA A 504 10.81 -5.77 -26.01
N ALA A 505 10.34 -7.01 -25.95
CA ALA A 505 10.30 -8.05 -26.99
C ALA A 505 9.70 -9.32 -26.36
N ASP A 506 8.53 -9.69 -26.75
CA ASP A 506 8.06 -10.53 -27.87
C ASP A 506 8.47 -12.01 -27.77
N MET A 507 7.46 -12.79 -27.99
CA MET A 507 7.36 -14.18 -28.46
C MET A 507 6.56 -15.14 -27.58
N ALA A 508 5.51 -15.57 -28.23
CA ALA A 508 4.49 -16.53 -27.90
C ALA A 508 5.00 -17.92 -27.51
N GLU A 509 4.22 -18.60 -26.68
CA GLU A 509 3.80 -19.99 -26.84
C GLU A 509 2.76 -20.34 -25.76
N GLU A 510 1.58 -20.74 -26.20
CA GLU A 510 0.59 -21.42 -25.34
C GLU A 510 1.10 -22.82 -24.97
N PRO A 511 0.76 -23.32 -23.78
CA PRO A 511 0.51 -24.74 -23.63
C PRO A 511 -0.74 -25.08 -22.83
N GLU A 512 -1.44 -26.00 -23.36
CA GLU A 512 -2.23 -27.13 -22.84
C GLU A 512 -2.78 -27.04 -21.40
N GLN A 513 -4.09 -27.21 -21.34
CA GLN A 513 -4.92 -27.43 -20.16
C GLN A 513 -4.50 -28.70 -19.41
N GLU A 514 -3.98 -28.58 -18.21
CA GLU A 514 -4.00 -29.63 -17.20
C GLU A 514 -4.87 -29.19 -16.02
N MET A 515 -5.84 -30.05 -15.71
CA MET A 515 -6.78 -29.89 -14.60
C MET A 515 -6.04 -29.79 -13.26
N SER A 516 -6.13 -28.63 -12.61
CA SER A 516 -5.68 -28.44 -11.24
C SER A 516 -6.80 -28.78 -10.26
N ALA A 517 -6.45 -29.43 -9.15
CA ALA A 517 -7.33 -29.68 -8.01
C ALA A 517 -7.93 -28.36 -7.46
N PRO A 518 -9.15 -28.36 -6.92
CA PRO A 518 -9.83 -27.15 -6.48
C PRO A 518 -9.06 -26.48 -5.34
N THR A 519 -8.81 -25.18 -5.48
CA THR A 519 -8.32 -24.31 -4.42
C THR A 519 -9.42 -24.06 -3.40
N ALA A 520 -9.09 -23.65 -2.18
CA ALA A 520 -10.06 -23.32 -1.12
C ALA A 520 -11.09 -22.26 -1.57
N ASP A 521 -10.69 -21.36 -2.50
CA ASP A 521 -11.60 -20.41 -3.13
C ASP A 521 -12.70 -21.09 -3.98
N ASN A 522 -12.35 -22.18 -4.69
CA ASN A 522 -13.35 -22.92 -5.48
C ASN A 522 -14.38 -23.64 -4.58
N ALA A 523 -13.95 -24.15 -3.42
CA ALA A 523 -14.87 -24.79 -2.47
C ALA A 523 -15.85 -23.79 -1.84
N ALA A 524 -15.41 -22.54 -1.65
CA ALA A 524 -16.27 -21.48 -1.14
C ALA A 524 -17.20 -20.91 -2.22
N ASP A 525 -16.75 -20.83 -3.47
CA ASP A 525 -17.62 -20.49 -4.61
C ASP A 525 -18.65 -21.58 -4.88
N ASP A 526 -18.30 -22.86 -4.72
CA ASP A 526 -19.22 -24.00 -4.81
C ASP A 526 -20.27 -24.00 -3.68
N ALA A 527 -19.90 -23.53 -2.46
CA ALA A 527 -20.84 -23.41 -1.34
C ALA A 527 -21.84 -22.24 -1.52
N ILE A 528 -21.40 -21.13 -2.11
CA ILE A 528 -22.29 -20.05 -2.53
C ILE A 528 -23.22 -20.57 -3.64
N GLU A 529 -22.70 -21.38 -4.56
CA GLU A 529 -23.47 -22.05 -5.59
C GLU A 529 -24.57 -22.88 -5.00
N TYR A 530 -24.26 -23.71 -4.03
CA TYR A 530 -25.21 -24.57 -3.36
C TYR A 530 -26.27 -23.76 -2.59
N ALA A 531 -25.88 -22.76 -1.81
CA ALA A 531 -26.80 -21.94 -1.04
C ALA A 531 -27.75 -21.11 -1.91
N VAL A 532 -27.28 -20.56 -3.03
CA VAL A 532 -28.11 -19.82 -3.99
C VAL A 532 -29.01 -20.78 -4.78
N GLU A 533 -28.55 -21.97 -5.18
CA GLU A 533 -29.38 -22.99 -5.84
C GLU A 533 -30.43 -23.56 -4.91
N GLU A 534 -30.10 -23.76 -3.61
CA GLU A 534 -31.06 -24.23 -2.62
C GLU A 534 -32.16 -23.19 -2.36
N ALA A 535 -31.79 -21.90 -2.24
CA ALA A 535 -32.77 -20.81 -2.13
C ALA A 535 -33.69 -20.71 -3.36
N ILE A 536 -33.13 -20.87 -4.57
CA ILE A 536 -33.92 -20.92 -5.82
C ILE A 536 -34.83 -22.17 -5.88
N ALA A 537 -34.31 -23.31 -5.40
CA ALA A 537 -35.09 -24.55 -5.37
C ALA A 537 -36.26 -24.48 -4.38
N VAL A 538 -36.05 -23.86 -3.21
CA VAL A 538 -37.06 -23.62 -2.18
C VAL A 538 -38.12 -22.63 -2.69
N ALA A 539 -37.73 -21.54 -3.34
CA ALA A 539 -38.65 -20.59 -3.96
C ALA A 539 -39.53 -21.26 -5.03
N LYS A 540 -38.92 -22.16 -5.83
CA LYS A 540 -39.63 -22.91 -6.87
C LYS A 540 -40.57 -23.98 -6.30
N ALA A 541 -40.22 -24.56 -5.14
CA ALA A 541 -41.06 -25.51 -4.44
C ALA A 541 -42.29 -24.82 -3.79
N ALA A 542 -42.10 -23.59 -3.27
CA ALA A 542 -43.17 -22.76 -2.74
C ALA A 542 -44.19 -22.35 -3.84
N GLU A 543 -43.71 -21.92 -5.01
CA GLU A 543 -44.53 -21.60 -6.17
C GLU A 543 -45.35 -22.81 -6.68
N THR A 544 -44.74 -24.00 -6.68
CA THR A 544 -45.49 -25.22 -7.08
C THR A 544 -46.50 -25.64 -6.05
N ALA A 545 -46.32 -25.33 -4.77
CA ALA A 545 -47.27 -25.57 -3.72
C ALA A 545 -48.47 -24.60 -3.78
N GLU A 546 -48.25 -23.31 -4.06
CA GLU A 546 -49.32 -22.33 -4.26
C GLU A 546 -50.12 -22.57 -5.53
N ALA A 547 -49.49 -23.03 -6.63
CA ALA A 547 -50.18 -23.41 -7.85
C ALA A 547 -51.08 -24.67 -7.67
N ALA A 548 -50.67 -25.58 -6.77
CA ALA A 548 -51.46 -26.77 -6.43
C ALA A 548 -52.65 -26.44 -5.53
N ASP A 549 -52.57 -25.41 -4.69
CA ASP A 549 -53.67 -24.97 -3.80
C ASP A 549 -54.72 -24.12 -4.54
N SER A 550 -54.31 -23.41 -5.62
CA SER A 550 -55.23 -22.64 -6.46
C SER A 550 -56.10 -23.51 -7.38
N ASP A 551 -55.63 -24.72 -7.76
CA ASP A 551 -56.38 -25.66 -8.60
C ASP A 551 -57.44 -26.48 -7.81
N THR A 552 -57.32 -26.49 -6.45
CA THR A 552 -58.30 -27.21 -5.59
C THR A 552 -59.49 -26.35 -5.17
N THR A 553 -59.50 -25.04 -5.46
CA THR A 553 -60.63 -24.13 -5.11
C THR A 553 -61.59 -23.83 -6.25
N GLU A 554 -61.41 -24.39 -7.47
CA GLU A 554 -62.37 -24.27 -8.59
C GLU A 554 -63.27 -25.48 -8.80
N GLU A 555 -63.24 -26.53 -7.95
CA GLU A 555 -64.11 -27.70 -8.02
C GLU A 555 -65.02 -27.92 -6.76
N GLU A 556 -65.44 -26.85 -6.05
CA GLU A 556 -66.59 -26.97 -5.13
C GLU A 556 -67.71 -25.95 -5.43
#